data_5a98c1d2cd26f7a98af636e6081bc505
#
_entry.id   5a98c1d2cd26f7a98af636e6081bc505
#
_cell.length_a   1.000
_cell.length_b   1.000
_cell.length_c   1.000
_cell.angle_alpha   90.00
_cell.angle_beta   90.00
_cell.angle_gamma   90.00
#
_symmetry.space_group_name_H-M   'P 1'
#
loop_
_entity.id
_entity.type
_entity.pdbx_description
1 polymer ?
#
loop_
_entity_poly.entity_id
_entity_poly.type
_entity_poly.pdbx_seq_one_letter_code
_entity_poly.pdbx_strand_id
1 'polypeptide(L)'
;MELQIAVAKVNKYAVSESGDTLEVVERPNGGLSVVLADGQTSGRGAKAVSQMVVRKVIGLLAEGVRDGAAARAASDALYTDKHGKVICTLNIVSLDLQSRTIVLTRNNPSPLYICQGEQIDKLDIESVPLGVSRDVRPLITELPIQPELIVVNKTDGLVHAGERRGTPVNVGEILRATLEDQAPSPQTLADTLLAQAVRL
;
A
#
# COMPACT_ATOMS: atom_id res chain seq x y z
N MET A 1 -20.09 5.96 11.57
CA MET A 1 -18.68 6.02 11.12
C MET A 1 -18.71 5.88 9.60
N GLU A 2 -18.06 6.74 8.89
CA GLU A 2 -17.89 6.68 7.44
C GLU A 2 -16.44 6.32 7.14
N LEU A 3 -16.21 5.45 6.16
CA LEU A 3 -14.91 5.13 5.62
C LEU A 3 -14.89 5.51 4.15
N GLN A 4 -13.88 6.27 3.76
CA GLN A 4 -13.68 6.66 2.37
C GLN A 4 -12.36 6.08 1.87
N ILE A 5 -12.37 5.50 0.65
CA ILE A 5 -11.18 5.00 -0.03
C ILE A 5 -11.06 5.75 -1.36
N ALA A 6 -9.87 6.27 -1.62
CA ALA A 6 -9.56 6.91 -2.88
C ALA A 6 -8.30 6.30 -3.49
N VAL A 7 -8.27 6.24 -4.81
CA VAL A 7 -7.17 5.67 -5.57
C VAL A 7 -6.81 6.59 -6.72
N ALA A 8 -5.53 6.91 -6.84
CA ALA A 8 -4.98 7.58 -8.00
C ALA A 8 -3.87 6.73 -8.60
N LYS A 9 -3.91 6.51 -9.91
CA LYS A 9 -2.98 5.63 -10.63
C LYS A 9 -2.69 6.16 -12.01
N VAL A 10 -1.44 6.04 -12.43
CA VAL A 10 -1.00 6.32 -13.80
C VAL A 10 -0.06 5.23 -14.28
N ASN A 11 -0.09 4.92 -15.56
CA ASN A 11 0.88 4.01 -16.15
C ASN A 11 2.21 4.74 -16.36
N LYS A 12 3.33 4.04 -16.14
CA LYS A 12 4.65 4.57 -16.51
C LYS A 12 4.70 4.87 -18.02
N TYR A 13 5.39 5.93 -18.40
CA TYR A 13 5.60 6.25 -19.83
C TYR A 13 6.19 5.04 -20.58
N ALA A 14 5.65 4.76 -21.76
CA ALA A 14 6.03 3.63 -22.61
C ALA A 14 5.70 2.22 -22.08
N VAL A 15 4.90 2.08 -21.01
CA VAL A 15 4.44 0.79 -20.49
C VAL A 15 2.93 0.71 -20.61
N SER A 16 2.43 -0.31 -21.30
CA SER A 16 0.98 -0.49 -21.51
C SER A 16 0.22 -0.93 -20.26
N GLU A 17 0.91 -1.48 -19.25
CA GLU A 17 0.29 -2.03 -18.06
C GLU A 17 1.17 -1.79 -16.82
N SER A 18 0.56 -1.23 -15.76
CA SER A 18 1.23 -1.04 -14.46
C SER A 18 1.40 -2.38 -13.73
N GLY A 19 2.54 -2.57 -13.09
CA GLY A 19 2.81 -3.73 -12.22
C GLY A 19 1.95 -3.78 -10.96
N ASP A 20 1.31 -2.67 -10.59
CA ASP A 20 0.54 -2.54 -9.35
C ASP A 20 -0.83 -3.20 -9.45
N THR A 21 -1.26 -3.84 -8.36
CA THR A 21 -2.63 -4.35 -8.18
C THR A 21 -3.16 -3.87 -6.84
N LEU A 22 -4.37 -3.30 -6.86
CA LEU A 22 -5.11 -2.89 -5.67
C LEU A 22 -6.46 -3.58 -5.70
N GLU A 23 -6.85 -4.14 -4.55
CA GLU A 23 -8.15 -4.76 -4.32
C GLU A 23 -8.66 -4.42 -2.92
N VAL A 24 -9.97 -4.42 -2.76
CA VAL A 24 -10.66 -4.23 -1.49
C VAL A 24 -11.47 -5.49 -1.20
N VAL A 25 -11.41 -5.97 0.03
CA VAL A 25 -12.13 -7.17 0.47
C VAL A 25 -12.83 -6.93 1.80
N GLU A 26 -14.07 -7.34 1.90
CA GLU A 26 -14.82 -7.35 3.16
C GLU A 26 -14.32 -8.49 4.06
N ARG A 27 -14.32 -8.22 5.36
CA ARG A 27 -13.91 -9.19 6.39
C ARG A 27 -15.15 -9.89 6.97
N PRO A 28 -15.10 -11.20 7.27
CA PRO A 28 -16.25 -11.94 7.77
C PRO A 28 -16.80 -11.43 9.10
N ASN A 29 -15.96 -10.75 9.91
CA ASN A 29 -16.35 -10.18 11.19
C ASN A 29 -16.75 -8.70 11.11
N GLY A 30 -17.01 -8.20 9.91
CA GLY A 30 -17.20 -6.77 9.65
C GLY A 30 -15.89 -6.02 9.47
N GLY A 31 -15.97 -4.88 8.79
CA GLY A 31 -14.80 -4.13 8.37
C GLY A 31 -14.32 -4.57 7.00
N LEU A 32 -13.19 -4.03 6.56
CA LEU A 32 -12.64 -4.30 5.24
C LEU A 32 -11.12 -4.19 5.24
N SER A 33 -10.50 -4.76 4.21
CA SER A 33 -9.08 -4.64 3.96
C SER A 33 -8.82 -4.11 2.55
N VAL A 34 -7.90 -3.14 2.46
CA VAL A 34 -7.35 -2.63 1.20
C VAL A 34 -5.98 -3.26 1.01
N VAL A 35 -5.80 -3.94 -0.11
CA VAL A 35 -4.57 -4.67 -0.44
C VAL A 35 -3.92 -4.03 -1.65
N LEU A 36 -2.70 -3.51 -1.48
CA LEU A 36 -1.89 -2.94 -2.55
C LEU A 36 -0.60 -3.75 -2.70
N ALA A 37 -0.36 -4.27 -3.89
CA ALA A 37 0.87 -4.98 -4.22
C ALA A 37 1.48 -4.43 -5.50
N ASP A 38 2.81 -4.37 -5.55
CA ASP A 38 3.59 -3.98 -6.71
C ASP A 38 4.59 -5.08 -7.05
N GLY A 39 4.45 -5.63 -8.26
CA GLY A 39 5.33 -6.66 -8.78
C GLY A 39 6.66 -6.07 -9.25
N GLN A 40 7.75 -6.79 -9.00
CA GLN A 40 9.08 -6.38 -9.41
C GLN A 40 9.13 -6.04 -10.91
N THR A 41 9.78 -4.93 -11.27
CA THR A 41 9.93 -4.39 -12.61
C THR A 41 8.66 -3.67 -13.14
N SER A 42 8.23 -3.93 -14.36
CA SER A 42 7.04 -3.33 -14.97
C SER A 42 6.44 -4.22 -16.06
N GLY A 43 5.23 -3.88 -16.51
CA GLY A 43 4.52 -4.58 -17.57
C GLY A 43 3.87 -5.89 -17.13
N ARG A 44 3.52 -6.74 -18.10
CA ARG A 44 2.70 -7.94 -17.87
C ARG A 44 3.27 -8.91 -16.82
N GLY A 45 4.60 -9.07 -16.78
CA GLY A 45 5.24 -9.95 -15.79
C GLY A 45 5.05 -9.46 -14.36
N ALA A 46 5.32 -8.18 -14.11
CA ALA A 46 5.10 -7.53 -12.83
C ALA A 46 3.62 -7.59 -12.43
N LYS A 47 2.72 -7.31 -13.39
CA LYS A 47 1.27 -7.40 -13.16
C LYS A 47 0.81 -8.80 -12.77
N ALA A 48 1.31 -9.83 -13.44
CA ALA A 48 0.99 -11.22 -13.10
C ALA A 48 1.43 -11.59 -11.67
N VAL A 49 2.60 -11.09 -11.23
CA VAL A 49 3.13 -11.30 -9.88
C VAL A 49 2.24 -10.59 -8.84
N SER A 50 1.96 -9.29 -9.01
CA SER A 50 1.11 -8.56 -8.06
C SER A 50 -0.30 -9.13 -7.99
N GLN A 51 -0.89 -9.54 -9.10
CA GLN A 51 -2.20 -10.22 -9.13
C GLN A 51 -2.18 -11.56 -8.39
N MET A 52 -1.12 -12.37 -8.56
CA MET A 52 -0.98 -13.63 -7.84
C MET A 52 -0.93 -13.40 -6.32
N VAL A 53 -0.12 -12.44 -5.88
CA VAL A 53 0.00 -12.07 -4.47
C VAL A 53 -1.34 -11.56 -3.93
N VAL A 54 -1.98 -10.61 -4.62
CA VAL A 54 -3.25 -10.01 -4.17
C VAL A 54 -4.35 -11.08 -4.09
N ARG A 55 -4.52 -11.93 -5.10
CA ARG A 55 -5.52 -13.01 -5.08
C ARG A 55 -5.31 -13.96 -3.89
N LYS A 56 -4.07 -14.30 -3.56
CA LYS A 56 -3.77 -15.15 -2.41
C LYS A 56 -4.12 -14.44 -1.11
N VAL A 57 -3.77 -13.17 -0.96
CA VAL A 57 -4.06 -12.38 0.23
C VAL A 57 -5.55 -12.18 0.42
N ILE A 58 -6.29 -11.68 -0.59
CA ILE A 58 -7.73 -11.42 -0.46
C ILE A 58 -8.53 -12.68 -0.16
N GLY A 59 -8.17 -13.82 -0.76
CA GLY A 59 -8.81 -15.10 -0.46
C GLY A 59 -8.69 -15.48 1.02
N LEU A 60 -7.49 -15.34 1.60
CA LEU A 60 -7.26 -15.63 3.01
C LEU A 60 -7.94 -14.60 3.93
N LEU A 61 -7.91 -13.32 3.56
CA LEU A 61 -8.58 -12.27 4.34
C LEU A 61 -10.11 -12.46 4.36
N ALA A 62 -10.71 -12.84 3.23
CA ALA A 62 -12.14 -13.15 3.13
C ALA A 62 -12.55 -14.35 4.01
N GLU A 63 -11.63 -15.27 4.28
CA GLU A 63 -11.82 -16.39 5.21
C GLU A 63 -11.55 -16.02 6.68
N GLY A 64 -11.19 -14.77 6.97
CA GLY A 64 -10.92 -14.29 8.33
C GLY A 64 -9.48 -14.52 8.82
N VAL A 65 -8.57 -14.94 7.96
CA VAL A 65 -7.15 -15.08 8.30
C VAL A 65 -6.56 -13.72 8.66
N ARG A 66 -5.72 -13.65 9.70
CA ARG A 66 -5.05 -12.42 10.11
C ARG A 66 -4.07 -11.92 9.03
N ASP A 67 -3.97 -10.63 8.87
CA ASP A 67 -3.17 -9.96 7.84
C ASP A 67 -1.73 -10.47 7.76
N GLY A 68 -1.05 -10.55 8.90
CA GLY A 68 0.32 -11.05 8.93
C GLY A 68 0.48 -12.52 8.52
N ALA A 69 -0.53 -13.35 8.76
CA ALA A 69 -0.54 -14.73 8.29
C ALA A 69 -0.82 -14.81 6.79
N ALA A 70 -1.74 -13.99 6.28
CA ALA A 70 -2.05 -13.88 4.85
C ALA A 70 -0.83 -13.39 4.07
N ALA A 71 -0.13 -12.36 4.57
CA ALA A 71 1.10 -11.84 3.95
C ALA A 71 2.21 -12.90 3.90
N ARG A 72 2.46 -13.64 4.98
CA ARG A 72 3.44 -14.74 4.99
C ARG A 72 3.08 -15.85 4.01
N ALA A 73 1.83 -16.29 4.00
CA ALA A 73 1.36 -17.31 3.08
C ALA A 73 1.52 -16.89 1.61
N ALA A 74 1.29 -15.61 1.30
CA ALA A 74 1.51 -15.06 -0.03
C ALA A 74 3.01 -14.99 -0.38
N SER A 75 3.87 -14.63 0.59
CA SER A 75 5.32 -14.63 0.41
C SER A 75 5.87 -16.02 0.11
N ASP A 76 5.48 -17.02 0.88
CA ASP A 76 5.93 -18.39 0.70
C ASP A 76 5.44 -19.00 -0.62
N ALA A 77 4.20 -18.64 -1.03
CA ALA A 77 3.66 -19.04 -2.33
C ALA A 77 4.46 -18.40 -3.48
N LEU A 78 4.76 -17.10 -3.41
CA LEU A 78 5.57 -16.39 -4.40
C LEU A 78 6.98 -16.96 -4.48
N TYR A 79 7.63 -17.17 -3.32
CA TYR A 79 8.96 -17.76 -3.24
C TYR A 79 9.00 -19.13 -3.89
N THR A 80 8.01 -19.97 -3.61
CA THR A 80 7.92 -21.34 -4.14
C THR A 80 7.69 -21.36 -5.65
N ASP A 81 6.76 -20.52 -6.14
CA ASP A 81 6.42 -20.44 -7.57
C ASP A 81 7.57 -19.85 -8.40
N LYS A 82 8.26 -18.84 -7.89
CA LYS A 82 9.33 -18.13 -8.58
C LYS A 82 10.74 -18.53 -8.15
N HIS A 83 10.87 -19.50 -7.25
CA HIS A 83 12.17 -20.00 -6.74
C HIS A 83 13.07 -18.88 -6.18
N GLY A 84 12.47 -17.88 -5.51
CA GLY A 84 13.20 -16.74 -4.94
C GLY A 84 13.76 -15.74 -5.96
N LYS A 85 13.37 -15.83 -7.24
CA LYS A 85 13.91 -14.97 -8.31
C LYS A 85 13.11 -13.69 -8.55
N VAL A 86 11.95 -13.56 -7.92
CA VAL A 86 11.05 -12.43 -8.11
C VAL A 86 10.52 -11.98 -6.77
N ILE A 87 10.47 -10.68 -6.57
CA ILE A 87 9.93 -10.06 -5.36
C ILE A 87 8.65 -9.27 -5.67
N CYS A 88 7.87 -9.03 -4.63
CA CYS A 88 6.68 -8.20 -4.69
C CYS A 88 6.57 -7.38 -3.41
N THR A 89 6.29 -6.10 -3.51
CA THR A 89 5.93 -5.33 -2.32
C THR A 89 4.46 -5.53 -2.00
N LEU A 90 4.12 -5.48 -0.71
CA LEU A 90 2.75 -5.64 -0.22
C LEU A 90 2.48 -4.68 0.92
N ASN A 91 1.35 -4.00 0.84
CA ASN A 91 0.74 -3.28 1.95
C ASN A 91 -0.71 -3.74 2.10
N ILE A 92 -1.12 -4.03 3.33
CA ILE A 92 -2.52 -4.29 3.70
C ILE A 92 -2.91 -3.23 4.73
N VAL A 93 -4.01 -2.56 4.49
CA VAL A 93 -4.65 -1.65 5.44
C VAL A 93 -6.01 -2.25 5.79
N SER A 94 -6.14 -2.78 7.00
CA SER A 94 -7.36 -3.44 7.46
C SER A 94 -8.06 -2.62 8.53
N LEU A 95 -9.34 -2.39 8.34
CA LEU A 95 -10.24 -1.82 9.33
C LEU A 95 -10.94 -2.97 10.06
N ASP A 96 -10.72 -3.11 11.35
CA ASP A 96 -11.40 -4.07 12.21
C ASP A 96 -12.44 -3.32 13.07
N LEU A 97 -13.71 -3.61 12.80
CA LEU A 97 -14.82 -2.97 13.52
C LEU A 97 -15.06 -3.57 14.91
N GLN A 98 -14.60 -4.78 15.16
CA GLN A 98 -14.75 -5.43 16.47
C GLN A 98 -13.76 -4.86 17.48
N SER A 99 -12.48 -4.82 17.12
CA SER A 99 -11.43 -4.22 17.96
C SER A 99 -11.42 -2.69 17.89
N ARG A 100 -12.09 -2.11 16.87
CA ARG A 100 -12.04 -0.67 16.54
C ARG A 100 -10.63 -0.20 16.27
N THR A 101 -9.88 -0.99 15.51
CA THR A 101 -8.49 -0.69 15.16
C THR A 101 -8.29 -0.70 13.64
N ILE A 102 -7.26 0.02 13.21
CA ILE A 102 -6.67 -0.09 11.88
C ILE A 102 -5.37 -0.87 12.00
N VAL A 103 -5.25 -1.94 11.23
CA VAL A 103 -4.05 -2.77 11.15
C VAL A 103 -3.32 -2.46 9.85
N LEU A 104 -2.08 -2.01 9.97
CA LEU A 104 -1.19 -1.71 8.86
C LEU A 104 -0.15 -2.83 8.76
N THR A 105 -0.22 -3.63 7.70
CA THR A 105 0.70 -4.74 7.46
C THR A 105 1.56 -4.43 6.25
N ARG A 106 2.88 -4.38 6.44
CA ARG A 106 3.84 -3.91 5.43
C ARG A 106 4.90 -4.98 5.13
N ASN A 107 5.04 -5.26 3.85
CA ASN A 107 6.21 -5.87 3.21
C ASN A 107 6.69 -4.96 2.07
N ASN A 108 6.90 -3.68 2.38
CA ASN A 108 7.24 -2.64 1.42
C ASN A 108 8.29 -1.71 2.05
N PRO A 109 9.48 -1.53 1.45
CA PRO A 109 10.48 -0.59 1.93
C PRO A 109 10.01 0.87 1.87
N SER A 110 9.06 1.18 0.97
CA SER A 110 8.49 2.52 0.88
C SER A 110 7.70 2.88 2.14
N PRO A 111 7.85 4.10 2.68
CA PRO A 111 7.14 4.52 3.86
C PRO A 111 5.64 4.67 3.60
N LEU A 112 4.85 4.43 4.64
CA LEU A 112 3.43 4.74 4.72
C LEU A 112 3.27 5.97 5.61
N TYR A 113 2.25 6.80 5.35
CA TYR A 113 1.98 7.99 6.16
C TYR A 113 0.64 7.85 6.87
N ILE A 114 0.60 8.34 8.10
CA ILE A 114 -0.59 8.44 8.91
C ILE A 114 -0.77 9.92 9.22
N CYS A 115 -1.93 10.48 8.86
CA CYS A 115 -2.23 11.88 9.11
C CYS A 115 -3.44 11.97 10.04
N GLN A 116 -3.34 12.85 11.05
CA GLN A 116 -4.42 13.16 11.95
C GLN A 116 -4.36 14.64 12.35
N GLY A 117 -5.29 15.42 11.84
CA GLY A 117 -5.17 16.88 11.90
C GLY A 117 -3.86 17.33 11.25
N GLU A 118 -3.09 18.13 11.96
CA GLU A 118 -1.78 18.63 11.49
C GLU A 118 -0.62 17.63 11.67
N GLN A 119 -0.85 16.58 12.45
CA GLN A 119 0.19 15.56 12.69
C GLN A 119 0.31 14.62 11.49
N ILE A 120 1.54 14.45 11.01
CA ILE A 120 1.88 13.53 9.93
C ILE A 120 3.01 12.62 10.41
N ASP A 121 2.66 11.36 10.66
CA ASP A 121 3.59 10.34 11.06
C ASP A 121 4.04 9.53 9.86
N LYS A 122 5.33 9.36 9.71
CA LYS A 122 5.95 8.58 8.65
C LYS A 122 6.40 7.22 9.21
N LEU A 123 5.76 6.15 8.75
CA LEU A 123 6.19 4.78 9.07
C LEU A 123 7.25 4.32 8.07
N ASP A 124 8.52 4.55 8.38
CA ASP A 124 9.66 4.28 7.51
C ASP A 124 10.60 3.16 8.02
N ILE A 125 10.20 2.44 9.07
CA ILE A 125 10.94 1.26 9.52
C ILE A 125 11.08 0.31 8.33
N GLU A 126 12.29 -0.15 8.08
CA GLU A 126 12.62 -1.03 6.97
C GLU A 126 11.80 -2.32 7.01
N SER A 127 11.26 -2.70 5.86
CA SER A 127 10.42 -3.86 5.69
C SER A 127 10.83 -4.63 4.44
N VAL A 128 10.91 -5.94 4.57
CA VAL A 128 11.40 -6.84 3.50
C VAL A 128 10.26 -7.19 2.55
N PRO A 129 10.43 -7.03 1.22
CA PRO A 129 9.46 -7.47 0.23
C PRO A 129 9.18 -8.97 0.27
N LEU A 130 8.02 -9.38 -0.25
CA LEU A 130 7.64 -10.78 -0.40
C LEU A 130 8.52 -11.51 -1.43
N GLY A 131 8.72 -12.79 -1.23
CA GLY A 131 9.40 -13.66 -2.20
C GLY A 131 10.93 -13.63 -2.15
N VAL A 132 11.53 -12.79 -1.30
CA VAL A 132 13.00 -12.72 -1.11
C VAL A 132 13.54 -14.00 -0.51
N SER A 133 12.85 -14.54 0.48
CA SER A 133 13.23 -15.77 1.20
C SER A 133 11.97 -16.46 1.73
N ARG A 134 12.16 -17.61 2.34
CA ARG A 134 11.10 -18.25 3.15
C ARG A 134 10.94 -17.50 4.47
N ASP A 135 9.75 -17.61 5.05
CA ASP A 135 9.43 -17.07 6.38
C ASP A 135 9.58 -15.52 6.49
N VAL A 136 9.41 -14.79 5.39
CA VAL A 136 9.40 -13.32 5.42
C VAL A 136 8.28 -12.86 6.34
N ARG A 137 8.62 -12.01 7.32
CA ARG A 137 7.67 -11.46 8.27
C ARG A 137 7.31 -10.02 7.90
N PRO A 138 6.02 -9.69 7.85
CA PRO A 138 5.60 -8.31 7.68
C PRO A 138 5.85 -7.48 8.94
N LEU A 139 6.01 -6.19 8.79
CA LEU A 139 5.83 -5.24 9.88
C LEU A 139 4.35 -5.00 10.09
N ILE A 140 3.91 -5.05 11.33
CA ILE A 140 2.51 -4.82 11.71
C ILE A 140 2.46 -3.66 12.69
N THR A 141 1.64 -2.67 12.36
CA THR A 141 1.32 -1.54 13.22
C THR A 141 -0.18 -1.52 13.43
N GLU A 142 -0.63 -1.44 14.66
CA GLU A 142 -2.04 -1.36 15.02
C GLU A 142 -2.32 0.00 15.67
N LEU A 143 -3.38 0.66 15.20
CA LEU A 143 -3.79 1.98 15.65
C LEU A 143 -5.28 1.98 16.01
N PRO A 144 -5.71 2.73 17.03
CA PRO A 144 -7.13 2.92 17.28
C PRO A 144 -7.78 3.69 16.12
N ILE A 145 -9.02 3.34 15.78
CA ILE A 145 -9.81 4.13 14.85
C ILE A 145 -10.14 5.46 15.52
N GLN A 146 -9.78 6.55 14.85
CA GLN A 146 -10.07 7.90 15.28
C GLN A 146 -10.77 8.68 14.15
N PRO A 147 -11.59 9.69 14.47
CA PRO A 147 -12.16 10.58 13.47
C PRO A 147 -11.04 11.26 12.65
N GLU A 148 -11.28 11.43 11.36
CA GLU A 148 -10.37 12.15 10.45
C GLU A 148 -8.97 11.54 10.32
N LEU A 149 -8.81 10.28 10.74
CA LEU A 149 -7.57 9.54 10.52
C LEU A 149 -7.42 9.19 9.03
N ILE A 150 -6.32 9.61 8.43
CA ILE A 150 -5.98 9.36 7.03
C ILE A 150 -4.76 8.45 6.97
N VAL A 151 -4.86 7.37 6.20
CA VAL A 151 -3.73 6.49 5.89
C VAL A 151 -3.38 6.65 4.41
N VAL A 152 -2.16 7.10 4.12
CA VAL A 152 -1.66 7.26 2.75
C VAL A 152 -0.70 6.13 2.43
N ASN A 153 -1.13 5.28 1.52
CA ASN A 153 -0.39 4.14 1.01
C ASN A 153 0.03 4.38 -0.45
N LYS A 154 1.25 3.96 -0.81
CA LYS A 154 1.81 4.20 -2.15
C LYS A 154 2.77 3.11 -2.57
N THR A 155 2.99 3.00 -3.87
CA THR A 155 4.04 2.18 -4.46
C THR A 155 5.34 2.99 -4.66
N ASP A 156 6.41 2.34 -5.09
CA ASP A 156 7.71 2.95 -5.33
C ASP A 156 7.69 4.00 -6.45
N GLY A 157 6.73 3.90 -7.37
CA GLY A 157 6.59 4.85 -8.47
C GLY A 157 6.44 6.31 -8.00
N LEU A 158 5.76 6.55 -6.87
CA LEU A 158 5.66 7.87 -6.27
C LEU A 158 6.97 8.28 -5.57
N VAL A 159 7.68 7.33 -4.96
CA VAL A 159 8.94 7.60 -4.24
C VAL A 159 10.03 8.04 -5.21
N HIS A 160 10.15 7.35 -6.35
CA HIS A 160 11.19 7.60 -7.34
C HIS A 160 10.84 8.66 -8.37
N ALA A 161 9.63 9.26 -8.26
CA ALA A 161 9.26 10.37 -9.13
C ALA A 161 10.21 11.57 -8.93
N GLY A 162 10.73 12.10 -10.03
CA GLY A 162 11.65 13.24 -10.02
C GLY A 162 13.11 12.94 -9.63
N GLU A 163 13.46 11.75 -9.13
CA GLU A 163 14.84 11.41 -8.75
C GLU A 163 15.84 11.61 -9.91
N ARG A 164 15.45 11.20 -11.12
CA ARG A 164 16.30 11.35 -12.31
C ARG A 164 16.59 12.80 -12.70
N ARG A 165 15.74 13.72 -12.24
CA ARG A 165 15.87 15.17 -12.46
C ARG A 165 16.47 15.89 -11.25
N GLY A 166 16.82 15.16 -10.18
CA GLY A 166 17.37 15.73 -8.95
C GLY A 166 16.34 16.42 -8.05
N THR A 167 15.05 16.25 -8.33
CA THR A 167 13.94 16.85 -7.58
C THR A 167 12.96 15.75 -7.14
N PRO A 168 13.34 14.89 -6.16
CA PRO A 168 12.47 13.83 -5.70
C PRO A 168 11.19 14.39 -5.05
N VAL A 169 10.09 13.66 -5.19
CA VAL A 169 8.82 14.02 -4.55
C VAL A 169 8.95 13.92 -3.04
N ASN A 170 8.70 15.02 -2.34
CA ASN A 170 8.57 15.02 -0.89
C ASN A 170 7.09 14.84 -0.50
N VAL A 171 6.68 13.59 -0.34
CA VAL A 171 5.30 13.25 0.01
C VAL A 171 4.85 13.92 1.30
N GLY A 172 5.71 13.99 2.33
CA GLY A 172 5.37 14.61 3.60
C GLY A 172 5.09 16.11 3.49
N GLU A 173 5.85 16.84 2.67
CA GLU A 173 5.59 18.28 2.41
C GLU A 173 4.28 18.50 1.65
N ILE A 174 4.00 17.67 0.64
CA ILE A 174 2.76 17.76 -0.13
C ILE A 174 1.56 17.48 0.78
N LEU A 175 1.64 16.45 1.63
CA LEU A 175 0.59 16.13 2.59
C LEU A 175 0.35 17.30 3.54
N ARG A 176 1.41 17.89 4.11
CA ARG A 176 1.30 19.03 5.01
C ARG A 176 0.61 20.21 4.33
N ALA A 177 1.11 20.62 3.17
CA ALA A 177 0.54 21.75 2.43
C ALA A 177 -0.93 21.50 2.02
N THR A 178 -1.31 20.26 1.70
CA THR A 178 -2.67 19.94 1.28
C THR A 178 -3.64 19.90 2.47
N LEU A 179 -3.17 19.48 3.64
CA LEU A 179 -3.99 19.36 4.87
C LEU A 179 -4.13 20.68 5.62
N GLU A 180 -3.18 21.64 5.47
CA GLU A 180 -3.23 22.97 6.10
C GLU A 180 -4.35 23.85 5.54
N ASP A 181 -4.64 23.77 4.24
CA ASP A 181 -5.59 24.70 3.58
C ASP A 181 -7.07 24.34 3.78
N GLN A 182 -7.40 23.07 3.81
CA GLN A 182 -8.78 22.54 4.06
C GLN A 182 -8.68 21.04 4.35
N ALA A 183 -9.71 20.46 5.01
CA ALA A 183 -9.85 19.01 5.07
C ALA A 183 -10.20 18.45 3.67
N PRO A 184 -9.22 18.05 2.85
CA PRO A 184 -9.46 17.62 1.48
C PRO A 184 -10.21 16.30 1.47
N SER A 185 -11.00 16.04 0.41
CA SER A 185 -11.50 14.69 0.19
C SER A 185 -10.32 13.74 -0.04
N PRO A 186 -10.45 12.46 0.31
CA PRO A 186 -9.40 11.46 0.02
C PRO A 186 -9.00 11.43 -1.46
N GLN A 187 -9.96 11.65 -2.37
CA GLN A 187 -9.69 11.70 -3.80
C GLN A 187 -8.84 12.93 -4.18
N THR A 188 -9.15 14.10 -3.62
CA THR A 188 -8.36 15.32 -3.84
C THR A 188 -6.91 15.12 -3.40
N LEU A 189 -6.71 14.47 -2.25
CA LEU A 189 -5.37 14.19 -1.73
C LEU A 189 -4.60 13.22 -2.64
N ALA A 190 -5.25 12.13 -3.06
CA ALA A 190 -4.66 11.14 -3.96
C ALA A 190 -4.28 11.76 -5.32
N ASP A 191 -5.17 12.56 -5.91
CA ASP A 191 -4.95 13.24 -7.19
C ASP A 191 -3.84 14.29 -7.09
N THR A 192 -3.76 15.03 -5.99
CA THR A 192 -2.69 16.01 -5.74
C THR A 192 -1.33 15.33 -5.69
N LEU A 193 -1.20 14.24 -4.94
CA LEU A 193 0.04 13.46 -4.87
C LEU A 193 0.46 12.92 -6.24
N LEU A 194 -0.49 12.37 -6.99
CA LEU A 194 -0.23 11.84 -8.32
C LEU A 194 0.16 12.96 -9.31
N ALA A 195 -0.54 14.10 -9.28
CA ALA A 195 -0.25 15.23 -10.16
C ALA A 195 1.16 15.78 -9.95
N GLN A 196 1.65 15.83 -8.70
CA GLN A 196 3.03 16.24 -8.41
C GLN A 196 4.04 15.24 -8.97
N ALA A 197 3.78 13.93 -8.84
CA ALA A 197 4.66 12.91 -9.39
C ALA A 197 4.73 12.91 -10.93
N VAL A 198 3.62 13.23 -11.60
CA VAL A 198 3.56 13.27 -13.08
C VAL A 198 4.24 14.51 -13.66
N ARG A 199 4.29 15.61 -12.92
CA ARG A 199 4.96 16.87 -13.36
C ARG A 199 6.48 16.79 -13.33
N LEU A 200 7.04 15.87 -12.59
CA LEU A 200 8.48 15.68 -12.38
C LEU A 200 9.05 14.61 -13.31
#